data_d0a7fd67dfa7285042a76ad058d5f1f3
#
_entry.id   d0a7fd67dfa7285042a76ad058d5f1f3
#
_cell.length_a   1.000
_cell.length_b   1.000
_cell.length_c   1.000
_cell.angle_alpha   90.00
_cell.angle_beta   90.00
_cell.angle_gamma   90.00
#
_symmetry.space_group_name_H-M   'P 1'
#
loop_
_entity.id
_entity.type
_entity.pdbx_description
1 polymer ?
#
loop_
_entity_poly.entity_id
_entity_poly.type
_entity_poly.pdbx_seq_one_letter_code
_entity_poly.pdbx_strand_id
1 'polypeptide(L)'
;MKDIKIGGKIEASAISLGCMRMASLDEKDVDAIMNTAIENGVTHFDHADIYGRGNSEKLFGAYLKRNKCARDKMFIQTKCAIHDGQYDFSKEHVISSVEGSLSRLGIDYVDMLLLHRPDTLIEPEEVAEAFDIL
;
A
#
# COMPACT_ATOMS: atom_id res chain seq x y z
N MET A 1 20.39 -5.08 5.23
CA MET A 1 19.63 -3.80 5.25
C MET A 1 19.54 -3.33 6.69
N LYS A 2 19.51 -2.01 6.94
CA LYS A 2 19.22 -1.47 8.27
C LYS A 2 17.71 -1.42 8.46
N ASP A 3 17.22 -1.84 9.63
CA ASP A 3 15.80 -1.74 9.98
C ASP A 3 15.56 -0.51 10.86
N ILE A 4 14.34 0.00 10.78
CA ILE A 4 13.82 1.10 11.59
C ILE A 4 12.52 0.66 12.28
N LYS A 5 12.17 1.35 13.36
CA LYS A 5 10.89 1.13 14.05
C LYS A 5 9.89 2.20 13.64
N ILE A 6 8.84 1.80 12.96
CA ILE A 6 7.71 2.66 12.60
C ILE A 6 6.74 2.67 13.79
N GLY A 7 6.38 3.88 14.24
CA GLY A 7 5.53 4.05 15.43
C GLY A 7 6.09 3.42 16.71
N GLY A 8 7.41 3.14 16.75
CA GLY A 8 8.08 2.51 17.88
C GLY A 8 7.80 1.01 18.08
N LYS A 9 6.98 0.41 17.22
CA LYS A 9 6.47 -0.97 17.39
C LYS A 9 6.81 -1.90 16.22
N ILE A 10 6.65 -1.44 14.98
CA ILE A 10 6.74 -2.29 13.78
C ILE A 10 8.12 -2.12 13.15
N GLU A 11 8.83 -3.22 12.95
CA GLU A 11 10.13 -3.22 12.28
C GLU A 11 9.94 -3.28 10.76
N ALA A 12 10.61 -2.37 10.04
CA ALA A 12 10.64 -2.35 8.60
C ALA A 12 12.01 -1.90 8.09
N SER A 13 12.37 -2.25 6.87
CA SER A 13 13.61 -1.76 6.26
C SER A 13 13.62 -0.25 6.15
N ALA A 14 14.79 0.37 6.41
CA ALA A 14 14.97 1.82 6.32
C ALA A 14 14.81 2.36 4.89
N ILE A 15 14.88 1.47 3.89
CA ILE A 15 14.60 1.78 2.48
C ILE A 15 13.28 1.13 2.10
N SER A 16 12.39 1.92 1.51
CA SER A 16 11.12 1.46 0.97
C SER A 16 11.19 1.34 -0.55
N LEU A 17 10.57 0.29 -1.10
CA LEU A 17 10.32 0.18 -2.53
C LEU A 17 9.00 0.88 -2.88
N GLY A 18 9.09 2.03 -3.57
CA GLY A 18 7.92 2.72 -4.11
C GLY A 18 7.37 2.02 -5.34
N CYS A 19 6.13 1.56 -5.27
CA CYS A 19 5.51 0.71 -6.30
C CYS A 19 4.76 1.50 -7.40
N MET A 20 4.84 2.83 -7.43
CA MET A 20 4.09 3.66 -8.38
C MET A 20 4.35 3.27 -9.85
N ARG A 21 5.60 2.97 -10.20
CA ARG A 21 5.98 2.61 -11.58
C ARG A 21 5.74 1.15 -11.93
N MET A 22 5.39 0.32 -10.97
CA MET A 22 5.11 -1.11 -11.16
C MET A 22 3.95 -1.33 -12.14
N ALA A 23 2.97 -0.42 -12.17
CA ALA A 23 1.81 -0.50 -13.05
C ALA A 23 2.12 -0.57 -14.55
N SER A 24 3.32 -0.15 -14.97
CA SER A 24 3.79 -0.18 -16.38
C SER A 24 4.66 -1.38 -16.72
N LEU A 25 4.91 -2.28 -15.78
CA LEU A 25 5.77 -3.45 -15.95
C LEU A 25 4.94 -4.68 -16.34
N ASP A 26 5.59 -5.67 -16.95
CA ASP A 26 5.04 -7.00 -17.06
C ASP A 26 5.29 -7.83 -15.77
N GLU A 27 4.65 -8.99 -15.66
CA GLU A 27 4.77 -9.84 -14.46
C GLU A 27 6.19 -10.33 -14.22
N LYS A 28 6.98 -10.58 -15.27
CA LYS A 28 8.35 -11.04 -15.17
C LYS A 28 9.26 -9.97 -14.58
N ASP A 29 9.09 -8.74 -15.02
CA ASP A 29 9.84 -7.60 -14.50
C ASP A 29 9.45 -7.29 -13.05
N VAL A 30 8.16 -7.41 -12.72
CA VAL A 30 7.69 -7.31 -11.32
C VAL A 30 8.35 -8.38 -10.45
N ASP A 31 8.36 -9.64 -10.89
CA ASP A 31 8.99 -10.73 -10.14
C ASP A 31 10.48 -10.48 -9.95
N ALA A 32 11.20 -10.00 -10.97
CA ALA A 32 12.62 -9.70 -10.88
C ALA A 32 12.91 -8.56 -9.88
N ILE A 33 12.15 -7.48 -9.93
CA ILE A 33 12.30 -6.34 -9.00
C ILE A 33 11.97 -6.77 -7.57
N MET A 34 10.88 -7.50 -7.36
CA MET A 34 10.45 -7.94 -6.04
C MET A 34 11.47 -8.90 -5.42
N ASN A 35 11.92 -9.90 -6.18
CA ASN A 35 12.93 -10.84 -5.69
C ASN A 35 14.23 -10.13 -5.35
N THR A 36 14.71 -9.22 -6.22
CA THR A 36 15.91 -8.43 -5.96
C THR A 36 15.76 -7.58 -4.70
N ALA A 37 14.62 -6.92 -4.49
CA ALA A 37 14.36 -6.11 -3.32
C ALA A 37 14.40 -6.95 -2.03
N ILE A 38 13.72 -8.09 -2.02
CA ILE A 38 13.64 -9.00 -0.87
C ILE A 38 15.03 -9.61 -0.57
N GLU A 39 15.76 -10.08 -1.57
CA GLU A 39 17.11 -10.62 -1.42
C GLU A 39 18.10 -9.61 -0.82
N ASN A 40 17.88 -8.32 -1.07
CA ASN A 40 18.65 -7.22 -0.46
C ASN A 40 18.08 -6.72 0.86
N GLY A 41 17.07 -7.38 1.43
CA GLY A 41 16.51 -7.11 2.75
C GLY A 41 15.53 -5.94 2.77
N VAL A 42 14.94 -5.56 1.62
CA VAL A 42 13.83 -4.61 1.59
C VAL A 42 12.56 -5.32 2.05
N THR A 43 11.95 -4.81 3.11
CA THR A 43 10.68 -5.33 3.65
C THR A 43 9.54 -4.34 3.54
N HIS A 44 9.82 -3.06 3.25
CA HIS A 44 8.84 -2.00 3.18
C HIS A 44 8.44 -1.71 1.72
N PHE A 45 7.14 -1.85 1.42
CA PHE A 45 6.56 -1.65 0.08
C PHE A 45 5.49 -0.57 0.14
N ASP A 46 5.67 0.47 -0.68
CA ASP A 46 4.83 1.68 -0.67
C ASP A 46 3.93 1.72 -1.90
N HIS A 47 2.64 1.49 -1.68
CA HIS A 47 1.56 1.54 -2.66
C HIS A 47 0.68 2.78 -2.51
N ALA A 48 -0.25 2.92 -3.43
CA ALA A 48 -1.44 3.75 -3.35
C ALA A 48 -2.52 3.19 -4.30
N ASP A 49 -3.77 3.38 -3.93
CA ASP A 49 -4.94 2.95 -4.71
C ASP A 49 -4.96 3.51 -6.14
N ILE A 50 -4.46 4.74 -6.32
CA ILE A 50 -4.42 5.42 -7.63
C ILE A 50 -3.24 5.00 -8.52
N TYR A 51 -2.23 4.28 -8.03
CA TYR A 51 -1.05 3.93 -8.83
C TYR A 51 -1.43 3.03 -10.01
N GLY A 52 -1.36 3.61 -11.22
CA GLY A 52 -1.82 2.96 -12.44
C GLY A 52 -3.30 2.56 -12.38
N ARG A 53 -4.15 3.35 -11.71
CA ARG A 53 -5.57 3.05 -11.46
C ARG A 53 -5.77 1.68 -10.80
N GLY A 54 -4.97 1.40 -9.79
CA GLY A 54 -4.98 0.14 -9.04
C GLY A 54 -4.19 -1.00 -9.69
N ASN A 55 -3.63 -0.83 -10.90
CA ASN A 55 -2.87 -1.88 -11.57
C ASN A 55 -1.58 -2.25 -10.84
N SER A 56 -0.94 -1.27 -10.17
CA SER A 56 0.24 -1.54 -9.34
C SER A 56 -0.06 -2.54 -8.22
N GLU A 57 -1.16 -2.34 -7.49
CA GLU A 57 -1.60 -3.25 -6.43
C GLU A 57 -1.98 -4.63 -6.99
N LYS A 58 -2.62 -4.70 -8.15
CA LYS A 58 -2.96 -5.98 -8.81
C LYS A 58 -1.72 -6.78 -9.18
N LEU A 59 -0.70 -6.15 -9.75
CA LEU A 59 0.54 -6.82 -10.12
C LEU A 59 1.32 -7.29 -8.89
N PHE A 60 1.36 -6.48 -7.84
CA PHE A 60 1.95 -6.87 -6.57
C PHE A 60 1.19 -8.04 -5.92
N GLY A 61 -0.14 -7.99 -5.90
CA GLY A 61 -1.00 -9.07 -5.42
C GLY A 61 -0.81 -10.37 -6.21
N ALA A 62 -0.63 -10.28 -7.54
CA ALA A 62 -0.31 -11.45 -8.36
C ALA A 62 1.05 -12.06 -7.98
N TYR A 63 2.06 -11.22 -7.66
CA TYR A 63 3.34 -11.67 -7.12
C TYR A 63 3.16 -12.40 -5.77
N LEU A 64 2.40 -11.81 -4.82
CA LEU A 64 2.14 -12.44 -3.52
C LEU A 64 1.44 -13.79 -3.66
N LYS A 65 0.48 -13.90 -4.57
CA LYS A 65 -0.24 -15.14 -4.84
C LYS A 65 0.67 -16.26 -5.33
N ARG A 66 1.70 -15.92 -6.14
CA ARG A 66 2.70 -16.89 -6.60
C ARG A 66 3.72 -17.25 -5.51
N ASN A 67 3.97 -16.32 -4.58
CA ASN A 67 5.02 -16.43 -3.55
C ASN A 67 4.42 -16.37 -2.13
N LYS A 68 3.60 -17.37 -1.78
CA LYS A 68 2.74 -17.42 -0.58
C LYS A 68 3.42 -17.15 0.78
N CYS A 69 4.74 -17.27 0.88
CA CYS A 69 5.47 -17.07 2.14
C CYS A 69 5.98 -15.63 2.34
N ALA A 70 5.66 -14.71 1.41
CA ALA A 70 6.26 -13.40 1.41
C ALA A 70 5.52 -12.40 2.31
N ARG A 71 4.18 -12.50 2.47
CA ARG A 71 3.35 -11.49 3.15
C ARG A 71 3.79 -11.21 4.59
N ASP A 72 4.03 -12.23 5.38
CA ASP A 72 4.36 -12.11 6.81
C ASP A 72 5.71 -11.42 7.08
N LYS A 73 6.53 -11.28 6.04
CA LYS A 73 7.85 -10.64 6.10
C LYS A 73 7.84 -9.23 5.50
N MET A 74 6.69 -8.74 5.09
CA MET A 74 6.53 -7.47 4.41
C MET A 74 5.75 -6.49 5.27
N PHE A 75 6.21 -5.25 5.28
CA PHE A 75 5.45 -4.10 5.71
C PHE A 75 4.85 -3.45 4.47
N ILE A 76 3.55 -3.60 4.28
CA ILE A 76 2.81 -3.10 3.13
C ILE A 76 2.03 -1.85 3.55
N GLN A 77 2.37 -0.74 2.92
CA GLN A 77 1.72 0.54 3.08
C GLN A 77 0.90 0.85 1.82
N THR A 78 -0.31 1.37 1.98
CA THR A 78 -1.08 1.95 0.87
C THR A 78 -1.64 3.31 1.24
N LYS A 79 -2.24 4.00 0.27
CA LYS A 79 -2.76 5.36 0.44
C LYS A 79 -4.10 5.49 -0.29
N CYS A 80 -4.97 6.33 0.25
CA CYS A 80 -6.27 6.68 -0.35
C CYS A 80 -6.52 8.19 -0.32
N ALA A 81 -7.74 8.60 -0.62
CA ALA A 81 -8.23 9.97 -0.58
C ALA A 81 -7.93 10.85 -1.82
N ILE A 82 -7.54 10.24 -2.94
CA ILE A 82 -7.56 10.92 -4.25
C ILE A 82 -8.53 10.16 -5.16
N HIS A 83 -9.60 10.81 -5.59
CA HIS A 83 -10.62 10.25 -6.46
C HIS A 83 -10.86 11.18 -7.66
N ASP A 84 -10.65 10.66 -8.88
CA ASP A 84 -10.84 11.39 -10.15
C ASP A 84 -10.17 12.78 -10.20
N GLY A 85 -8.98 12.88 -9.59
CA GLY A 85 -8.19 14.12 -9.55
C GLY A 85 -8.65 15.13 -8.50
N GLN A 86 -9.59 14.77 -7.65
CA GLN A 86 -10.06 15.54 -6.51
C GLN A 86 -9.68 14.84 -5.20
N TYR A 87 -9.74 15.57 -4.09
CA TYR A 87 -9.58 15.00 -2.76
C TYR A 87 -10.95 14.57 -2.23
N ASP A 88 -11.02 13.35 -1.72
CA ASP A 88 -12.20 12.79 -1.08
C ASP A 88 -11.79 12.05 0.19
N PHE A 89 -12.07 12.67 1.34
CA PHE A 89 -11.75 12.14 2.68
C PHE A 89 -13.00 11.66 3.40
N SER A 90 -14.13 11.52 2.70
CA SER A 90 -15.35 10.99 3.28
C SER A 90 -15.11 9.58 3.85
N LYS A 91 -15.81 9.27 4.92
CA LYS A 91 -15.73 7.96 5.57
C LYS A 91 -15.97 6.83 4.57
N GLU A 92 -17.00 6.97 3.75
CA GLU A 92 -17.38 5.99 2.74
C GLU A 92 -16.26 5.78 1.71
N HIS A 93 -15.62 6.86 1.25
CA HIS A 93 -14.53 6.76 0.29
C HIS A 93 -13.29 6.11 0.91
N VAL A 94 -12.90 6.49 2.12
CA VAL A 94 -11.76 5.89 2.82
C VAL A 94 -11.96 4.39 3.00
N ILE A 95 -13.11 3.96 3.51
CA ILE A 95 -13.42 2.53 3.72
C ILE A 95 -13.41 1.78 2.38
N SER A 96 -14.13 2.28 1.37
CA SER A 96 -14.21 1.60 0.06
C SER A 96 -12.86 1.53 -0.65
N SER A 97 -12.01 2.54 -0.49
CA SER A 97 -10.65 2.56 -1.04
C SER A 97 -9.77 1.49 -0.41
N VAL A 98 -9.84 1.31 0.91
CA VAL A 98 -9.10 0.26 1.63
C VAL A 98 -9.57 -1.12 1.22
N GLU A 99 -10.89 -1.37 1.21
CA GLU A 99 -11.46 -2.65 0.75
C GLU A 99 -11.04 -2.96 -0.69
N GLY A 100 -11.06 -1.94 -1.57
CA GLY A 100 -10.59 -2.05 -2.93
C GLY A 100 -9.09 -2.41 -3.02
N SER A 101 -8.25 -1.79 -2.19
CA SER A 101 -6.81 -2.08 -2.12
C SER A 101 -6.56 -3.50 -1.63
N LEU A 102 -7.22 -3.93 -0.55
CA LEU A 102 -7.11 -5.30 -0.03
C LEU A 102 -7.50 -6.33 -1.09
N SER A 103 -8.60 -6.09 -1.81
CA SER A 103 -9.06 -6.94 -2.91
C SER A 103 -8.03 -7.02 -4.05
N ARG A 104 -7.42 -5.88 -4.46
CA ARG A 104 -6.41 -5.85 -5.52
C ARG A 104 -5.10 -6.51 -5.12
N LEU A 105 -4.68 -6.29 -3.88
CA LEU A 105 -3.48 -6.91 -3.29
C LEU A 105 -3.68 -8.39 -2.97
N GLY A 106 -4.93 -8.84 -2.79
CA GLY A 106 -5.28 -10.22 -2.41
C GLY A 106 -4.80 -10.58 -1.00
N ILE A 107 -4.90 -9.65 -0.06
CA ILE A 107 -4.49 -9.77 1.34
C ILE A 107 -5.61 -9.29 2.28
N ASP A 108 -5.55 -9.71 3.54
CA ASP A 108 -6.58 -9.40 4.53
C ASP A 108 -6.31 -8.09 5.31
N TYR A 109 -5.09 -7.57 5.27
CA TYR A 109 -4.71 -6.33 5.93
C TYR A 109 -3.52 -5.66 5.26
N VAL A 110 -3.42 -4.33 5.42
CA VAL A 110 -2.20 -3.54 5.21
C VAL A 110 -1.61 -3.14 6.56
N ASP A 111 -0.29 -2.94 6.60
CA ASP A 111 0.40 -2.56 7.85
C ASP A 111 0.27 -1.06 8.14
N MET A 112 0.04 -0.26 7.11
CA MET A 112 -0.15 1.18 7.24
C MET A 112 -1.08 1.70 6.14
N LEU A 113 -2.00 2.58 6.53
CA LEU A 113 -2.81 3.39 5.62
C LEU A 113 -2.42 4.86 5.78
N LEU A 114 -2.21 5.54 4.66
CA LEU A 114 -1.97 6.98 4.62
C LEU A 114 -3.08 7.70 3.85
N LEU A 115 -3.41 8.90 4.28
CA LEU A 115 -4.12 9.87 3.45
C LEU A 115 -3.11 10.46 2.45
N HIS A 116 -3.38 10.34 1.15
CA HIS A 116 -2.37 10.52 0.10
C HIS A 116 -1.85 11.95 -0.03
N ARG A 117 -2.66 12.94 0.36
CA ARG A 117 -2.32 14.36 0.33
C ARG A 117 -3.00 15.08 1.48
N PRO A 118 -2.42 16.16 2.00
CA PRO A 118 -3.14 17.03 2.93
C PRO A 118 -4.25 17.79 2.20
N ASP A 119 -5.40 17.90 2.84
CA ASP A 119 -6.48 18.78 2.41
C ASP A 119 -6.92 19.64 3.59
N THR A 120 -7.03 20.95 3.39
CA THR A 120 -7.44 21.91 4.41
C THR A 120 -8.95 21.90 4.68
N LEU A 121 -9.72 21.24 3.83
CA LEU A 121 -11.18 21.09 3.94
C LEU A 121 -11.60 19.74 4.54
N ILE A 122 -10.64 18.95 5.02
CA ILE A 122 -10.91 17.67 5.65
C ILE A 122 -11.74 17.82 6.92
N GLU A 123 -12.70 16.93 7.11
CA GLU A 123 -13.43 16.74 8.37
C GLU A 123 -12.71 15.65 9.19
N PRO A 124 -11.87 16.04 10.18
CA PRO A 124 -11.00 15.05 10.89
C PRO A 124 -11.79 13.98 11.63
N GLU A 125 -12.97 14.33 12.11
CA GLU A 125 -13.87 13.42 12.83
C GLU A 125 -14.38 12.30 11.92
N GLU A 126 -14.72 12.63 10.68
CA GLU A 126 -15.19 11.66 9.69
C GLU A 126 -14.08 10.66 9.30
N VAL A 127 -12.86 11.16 9.15
CA VAL A 127 -11.69 10.29 8.92
C VAL A 127 -11.40 9.41 10.12
N ALA A 128 -11.52 9.95 11.35
CA ALA A 128 -11.35 9.17 12.56
C ALA A 128 -12.37 8.03 12.66
N GLU A 129 -13.64 8.31 12.35
CA GLU A 129 -14.70 7.28 12.29
C GLU A 129 -14.37 6.18 11.26
N ALA A 130 -13.83 6.55 10.09
CA ALA A 130 -13.40 5.57 9.09
C ALA A 130 -12.28 4.66 9.63
N PHE A 131 -11.30 5.24 10.31
CA PHE A 131 -10.17 4.47 10.87
C PHE A 131 -10.58 3.61 12.06
N ASP A 132 -11.60 4.00 12.82
CA ASP A 132 -12.15 3.19 13.91
C ASP A 132 -12.93 1.95 13.41
N ILE A 133 -13.40 1.99 12.17
CA ILE A 133 -14.11 0.87 11.51
C ILE A 133 -13.13 -0.12 10.88
N LEU A 134 -12.00 0.38 10.37
CA LEU A 134 -10.98 -0.41 9.65
C LEU A 134 -10.05 -1.15 10.61
#